data_b46e8e57ec06b0eb5d5974540a096a09
#
_entry.id   b46e8e57ec06b0eb5d5974540a096a09
#
_cell.length_a   1.000
_cell.length_b   1.000
_cell.length_c   1.000
_cell.angle_alpha   90.00
_cell.angle_beta   90.00
_cell.angle_gamma   90.00
#
_symmetry.space_group_name_H-M   'P 1'
#
loop_
_entity.id
_entity.type
_entity.pdbx_description
1 polymer ?
#
loop_
_entity_poly.entity_id
_entity_poly.type
_entity_poly.pdbx_seq_one_letter_code
_entity_poly.pdbx_strand_id
1 'polypeptide(L)'
;MTEEEIKEAYEQVDPKLLDVIRKALVNIRDYHAKQKQYSWFDSDESGIILGQKVTPLKTVGVYVPGGKAVYPSSVLMNVIPAKVAGVSNIIMTTPCGKDGKVYPSTLVAAKEAGVDAIYKVGGAQAIAALAFGTESIPKVDKIVGPGNIYVALAKKAVFGYVSIDSIAGPSEIMVLADETANPRFVAADLLSQAEHDEMASAILVTTSETLAEQVSVEVDKFVEVLSRKEIIRKSLDNYGYILVADTMQDAIDTVNEIASEHLELVTKNPFETMTKIRNAGAIFIGEYSSEPLGDYFAGPNHVLPTNGTAKFFSPLSVDDFIKKSSIISYSREALELSLIHI
;
A
#
# COMPACT_ATOMS: atom_id res chain seq x y z
N MET A 1 -21.91 -12.90 4.33
CA MET A 1 -21.88 -12.28 5.67
C MET A 1 -23.24 -11.69 5.94
N THR A 2 -23.80 -11.91 7.15
CA THR A 2 -25.12 -11.40 7.54
C THR A 2 -24.99 -10.10 8.35
N GLU A 3 -26.10 -9.36 8.47
CA GLU A 3 -26.12 -8.14 9.31
C GLU A 3 -25.98 -8.51 10.81
N GLU A 4 -26.45 -9.69 11.23
CA GLU A 4 -26.28 -10.20 12.59
C GLU A 4 -24.79 -10.41 12.92
N GLU A 5 -24.03 -11.03 12.02
CA GLU A 5 -22.58 -11.25 12.22
C GLU A 5 -21.83 -9.91 12.33
N ILE A 6 -22.24 -8.90 11.60
CA ILE A 6 -21.66 -7.55 11.70
C ILE A 6 -22.02 -6.92 13.04
N LYS A 7 -23.27 -7.05 13.48
CA LYS A 7 -23.73 -6.52 14.79
C LYS A 7 -22.95 -7.17 15.94
N GLU A 8 -22.84 -8.50 15.93
CA GLU A 8 -22.03 -9.24 16.92
C GLU A 8 -20.57 -8.76 16.94
N ALA A 9 -20.00 -8.43 15.78
CA ALA A 9 -18.65 -7.91 15.69
C ALA A 9 -18.48 -6.55 16.41
N TYR A 10 -19.45 -5.64 16.28
CA TYR A 10 -19.43 -4.37 17.02
C TYR A 10 -19.50 -4.56 18.54
N GLU A 11 -20.22 -5.58 19.02
CA GLU A 11 -20.30 -5.88 20.45
C GLU A 11 -18.99 -6.45 21.03
N GLN A 12 -18.14 -7.04 20.18
CA GLN A 12 -16.85 -7.65 20.56
C GLN A 12 -15.65 -6.72 20.43
N VAL A 13 -15.74 -5.65 19.63
CA VAL A 13 -14.63 -4.72 19.41
C VAL A 13 -14.56 -3.72 20.56
N ASP A 14 -13.34 -3.52 21.11
CA ASP A 14 -13.09 -2.49 22.11
C ASP A 14 -13.52 -1.11 21.56
N PRO A 15 -14.35 -0.35 22.28
CA PRO A 15 -14.76 1.00 21.88
C PRO A 15 -13.60 1.95 21.59
N LYS A 16 -12.45 1.80 22.26
CA LYS A 16 -11.24 2.58 21.99
C LYS A 16 -10.66 2.24 20.61
N LEU A 17 -10.62 0.94 20.26
CA LEU A 17 -10.16 0.51 18.94
C LEU A 17 -11.11 1.02 17.86
N LEU A 18 -12.41 0.97 18.07
CA LEU A 18 -13.40 1.53 17.14
C LEU A 18 -13.19 3.04 16.90
N ASP A 19 -12.92 3.80 17.95
CA ASP A 19 -12.60 5.24 17.83
C ASP A 19 -11.33 5.48 17.02
N VAL A 20 -10.28 4.67 17.23
CA VAL A 20 -9.03 4.75 16.45
C VAL A 20 -9.27 4.39 14.98
N ILE A 21 -10.04 3.33 14.68
CA ILE A 21 -10.42 2.95 13.31
C ILE A 21 -11.12 4.12 12.61
N ARG A 22 -12.07 4.78 13.28
CA ARG A 22 -12.80 5.93 12.72
C ARG A 22 -11.90 7.14 12.46
N LYS A 23 -10.96 7.42 13.35
CA LYS A 23 -9.97 8.50 13.17
C LYS A 23 -9.03 8.20 12.00
N ALA A 24 -8.49 6.98 11.92
CA ALA A 24 -7.67 6.55 10.81
C ALA A 24 -8.42 6.66 9.47
N LEU A 25 -9.68 6.23 9.45
CA LEU A 25 -10.55 6.34 8.27
C LEU A 25 -10.69 7.79 7.78
N VAL A 26 -10.83 8.75 8.69
CA VAL A 26 -10.89 10.18 8.35
C VAL A 26 -9.58 10.63 7.73
N ASN A 27 -8.44 10.33 8.37
CA ASN A 27 -7.12 10.71 7.88
C ASN A 27 -6.85 10.13 6.47
N ILE A 28 -7.15 8.84 6.25
CA ILE A 28 -6.98 8.18 4.96
C ILE A 28 -7.88 8.82 3.90
N ARG A 29 -9.13 9.11 4.24
CA ARG A 29 -10.07 9.77 3.32
C ARG A 29 -9.59 11.17 2.94
N ASP A 30 -9.16 11.97 3.90
CA ASP A 30 -8.71 13.34 3.69
C ASP A 30 -7.43 13.38 2.83
N TYR A 31 -6.52 12.43 3.04
CA TYR A 31 -5.33 12.28 2.22
C TYR A 31 -5.70 11.93 0.77
N HIS A 32 -6.49 10.87 0.57
CA HIS A 32 -6.87 10.39 -0.76
C HIS A 32 -7.84 11.35 -1.49
N ALA A 33 -8.61 12.16 -0.77
CA ALA A 33 -9.48 13.16 -1.39
C ALA A 33 -8.70 14.20 -2.24
N LYS A 34 -7.43 14.45 -1.88
CA LYS A 34 -6.53 15.36 -2.63
C LYS A 34 -6.04 14.76 -3.96
N GLN A 35 -6.18 13.44 -4.15
CA GLN A 35 -5.76 12.73 -5.36
C GLN A 35 -6.85 12.66 -6.44
N LYS A 36 -8.05 13.21 -6.18
CA LYS A 36 -9.16 13.19 -7.14
C LYS A 36 -8.79 13.87 -8.44
N GLN A 37 -9.09 13.20 -9.55
CA GLN A 37 -8.96 13.72 -10.88
C GLN A 37 -10.33 13.98 -11.49
N TYR A 38 -10.39 14.97 -12.39
CA TYR A 38 -11.62 15.41 -13.04
C TYR A 38 -11.50 15.28 -14.55
N SER A 39 -12.65 15.04 -15.22
CA SER A 39 -12.74 15.12 -16.66
C SER A 39 -12.48 16.56 -17.11
N TRP A 40 -11.84 16.70 -18.24
CA TRP A 40 -11.59 18.00 -18.85
C TRP A 40 -11.74 17.90 -20.37
N PHE A 41 -12.07 19.00 -21.00
CA PHE A 41 -11.99 19.17 -22.44
C PHE A 41 -11.68 20.62 -22.75
N ASP A 42 -11.02 20.82 -23.87
CA ASP A 42 -10.64 22.11 -24.43
C ASP A 42 -11.15 22.20 -25.85
N SER A 43 -11.41 23.42 -26.33
CA SER A 43 -11.90 23.68 -27.67
C SER A 43 -11.17 24.87 -28.26
N ASP A 44 -10.86 24.79 -29.56
CA ASP A 44 -10.27 25.87 -30.31
C ASP A 44 -11.28 26.55 -31.28
N GLU A 45 -10.84 27.63 -31.95
CA GLU A 45 -11.65 28.39 -32.91
C GLU A 45 -11.98 27.60 -34.17
N SER A 46 -11.25 26.50 -34.47
CA SER A 46 -11.51 25.62 -35.62
C SER A 46 -12.64 24.59 -35.35
N GLY A 47 -13.22 24.58 -34.16
CA GLY A 47 -14.26 23.64 -33.77
C GLY A 47 -13.75 22.25 -33.41
N ILE A 48 -12.47 22.12 -33.08
CA ILE A 48 -11.88 20.89 -32.50
C ILE A 48 -12.14 20.91 -31.01
N ILE A 49 -12.65 19.78 -30.48
CA ILE A 49 -12.77 19.56 -29.05
C ILE A 49 -11.94 18.32 -28.68
N LEU A 50 -10.96 18.49 -27.81
CA LEU A 50 -10.11 17.43 -27.26
C LEU A 50 -10.26 17.39 -25.75
N GLY A 51 -10.24 16.20 -25.19
CA GLY A 51 -10.37 16.09 -23.75
C GLY A 51 -10.10 14.69 -23.20
N GLN A 52 -10.32 14.57 -21.91
CA GLN A 52 -10.18 13.32 -21.20
C GLN A 52 -11.36 13.11 -20.25
N LYS A 53 -12.07 12.02 -20.42
CA LYS A 53 -13.13 11.59 -19.51
C LYS A 53 -12.55 10.69 -18.43
N VAL A 54 -12.65 11.10 -17.17
CA VAL A 54 -12.31 10.28 -15.99
C VAL A 54 -13.55 9.55 -15.52
N THR A 55 -13.45 8.25 -15.38
CA THR A 55 -14.59 7.40 -14.97
C THR A 55 -14.13 6.39 -13.90
N PRO A 56 -14.81 6.28 -12.75
CA PRO A 56 -14.52 5.25 -11.75
C PRO A 56 -14.71 3.84 -12.33
N LEU A 57 -13.98 2.87 -11.80
CA LEU A 57 -14.30 1.45 -11.99
C LEU A 57 -15.67 1.16 -11.40
N LYS A 58 -16.38 0.18 -11.97
CA LYS A 58 -17.73 -0.16 -11.51
C LYS A 58 -17.69 -1.05 -10.27
N THR A 59 -16.88 -2.10 -10.30
CA THR A 59 -16.82 -3.10 -9.24
C THR A 59 -15.36 -3.44 -8.91
N VAL A 60 -15.00 -3.37 -7.63
CA VAL A 60 -13.64 -3.68 -7.14
C VAL A 60 -13.71 -4.79 -6.11
N GLY A 61 -12.82 -5.76 -6.23
CA GLY A 61 -12.60 -6.83 -5.27
C GLY A 61 -11.45 -6.47 -4.33
N VAL A 62 -11.70 -6.51 -3.04
CA VAL A 62 -10.69 -6.29 -1.99
C VAL A 62 -10.40 -7.62 -1.32
N TYR A 63 -9.19 -8.11 -1.45
CA TYR A 63 -8.72 -9.28 -0.71
C TYR A 63 -8.12 -8.82 0.61
N VAL A 64 -8.65 -9.32 1.73
CA VAL A 64 -8.13 -9.06 3.06
C VAL A 64 -7.63 -10.37 3.65
N PRO A 65 -6.33 -10.48 3.99
CA PRO A 65 -5.80 -11.70 4.57
C PRO A 65 -6.42 -11.96 5.94
N GLY A 66 -6.59 -13.23 6.25
CA GLY A 66 -6.94 -13.72 7.59
C GLY A 66 -5.89 -14.73 8.02
N GLY A 67 -5.75 -14.96 9.30
CA GLY A 67 -4.82 -15.97 9.82
C GLY A 67 -4.09 -15.52 11.08
N LYS A 68 -2.75 -15.52 11.08
CA LYS A 68 -1.93 -15.26 12.29
C LYS A 68 -2.00 -13.81 12.79
N ALA A 69 -2.24 -12.86 11.89
CA ALA A 69 -2.36 -11.45 12.23
C ALA A 69 -3.62 -10.85 11.60
N VAL A 70 -4.19 -9.86 12.26
CA VAL A 70 -5.43 -9.17 11.87
C VAL A 70 -5.10 -7.72 11.61
N TYR A 71 -5.32 -7.30 10.36
CA TYR A 71 -5.02 -5.95 9.94
C TYR A 71 -6.29 -5.22 9.47
N PRO A 72 -7.06 -4.59 10.37
CA PRO A 72 -8.19 -3.75 9.97
C PRO A 72 -7.76 -2.59 9.07
N SER A 73 -6.50 -2.13 9.19
CA SER A 73 -5.87 -1.15 8.31
C SER A 73 -5.87 -1.59 6.84
N SER A 74 -5.62 -2.87 6.54
CA SER A 74 -5.68 -3.37 5.16
C SER A 74 -7.06 -3.21 4.53
N VAL A 75 -8.13 -3.25 5.34
CA VAL A 75 -9.47 -2.92 4.86
C VAL A 75 -9.55 -1.44 4.48
N LEU A 76 -9.17 -0.56 5.41
CA LEU A 76 -9.28 0.89 5.22
C LEU A 76 -8.45 1.35 4.01
N MET A 77 -7.18 0.91 3.92
CA MET A 77 -6.23 1.32 2.89
C MET A 77 -6.61 0.87 1.48
N ASN A 78 -7.37 -0.22 1.35
CA ASN A 78 -7.86 -0.67 0.04
C ASN A 78 -9.25 -0.10 -0.30
N VAL A 79 -10.14 0.05 0.68
CA VAL A 79 -11.53 0.46 0.46
C VAL A 79 -11.68 1.96 0.32
N ILE A 80 -11.01 2.76 1.16
CA ILE A 80 -11.21 4.21 1.21
C ILE A 80 -10.81 4.89 -0.11
N PRO A 81 -9.64 4.63 -0.73
CA PRO A 81 -9.32 5.24 -2.01
C PRO A 81 -10.29 4.83 -3.12
N ALA A 82 -10.81 3.58 -3.11
CA ALA A 82 -11.87 3.14 -4.03
C ALA A 82 -13.17 3.93 -3.84
N LYS A 83 -13.60 4.16 -2.59
CA LYS A 83 -14.79 5.00 -2.29
C LYS A 83 -14.55 6.46 -2.71
N VAL A 84 -13.37 7.01 -2.45
CA VAL A 84 -13.00 8.37 -2.87
C VAL A 84 -13.02 8.51 -4.39
N ALA A 85 -12.56 7.50 -5.11
CA ALA A 85 -12.62 7.44 -6.58
C ALA A 85 -14.06 7.40 -7.12
N GLY A 86 -15.04 6.96 -6.31
CA GLY A 86 -16.43 6.83 -6.72
C GLY A 86 -16.80 5.43 -7.23
N VAL A 87 -16.06 4.39 -6.85
CA VAL A 87 -16.40 2.98 -7.18
C VAL A 87 -17.78 2.64 -6.62
N SER A 88 -18.66 2.09 -7.47
CA SER A 88 -20.06 1.83 -7.11
C SER A 88 -20.24 0.60 -6.24
N ASN A 89 -19.44 -0.46 -6.49
CA ASN A 89 -19.53 -1.73 -5.76
C ASN A 89 -18.15 -2.16 -5.27
N ILE A 90 -17.99 -2.33 -3.96
CA ILE A 90 -16.77 -2.83 -3.35
C ILE A 90 -17.07 -4.15 -2.66
N ILE A 91 -16.45 -5.22 -3.14
CA ILE A 91 -16.64 -6.58 -2.68
C ILE A 91 -15.40 -7.04 -1.94
N MET A 92 -15.56 -7.45 -0.69
CA MET A 92 -14.45 -7.96 0.10
C MET A 92 -14.48 -9.49 0.18
N THR A 93 -13.33 -10.12 0.01
CA THR A 93 -13.11 -11.54 0.32
C THR A 93 -12.08 -11.65 1.43
N THR A 94 -12.35 -12.50 2.42
CA THR A 94 -11.44 -12.77 3.53
C THR A 94 -11.65 -14.19 4.03
N PRO A 95 -10.60 -14.96 4.35
CA PRO A 95 -10.77 -16.27 4.95
C PRO A 95 -11.36 -16.15 6.36
N CYS A 96 -12.15 -17.14 6.76
CA CYS A 96 -12.64 -17.28 8.12
C CYS A 96 -11.72 -18.20 8.94
N GLY A 97 -11.83 -18.13 10.25
CA GLY A 97 -11.23 -19.06 11.20
C GLY A 97 -11.85 -20.47 11.10
N LYS A 98 -11.31 -21.41 11.88
CA LYS A 98 -11.84 -22.79 11.94
C LYS A 98 -13.29 -22.86 12.46
N ASP A 99 -13.70 -21.84 13.19
CA ASP A 99 -15.07 -21.65 13.70
C ASP A 99 -16.03 -21.05 12.67
N GLY A 100 -15.57 -20.78 11.45
CA GLY A 100 -16.34 -20.13 10.39
C GLY A 100 -16.57 -18.63 10.59
N LYS A 101 -15.91 -18.01 11.58
CA LYS A 101 -16.03 -16.57 11.87
C LYS A 101 -14.87 -15.77 11.26
N VAL A 102 -15.16 -14.54 10.90
CA VAL A 102 -14.15 -13.53 10.52
C VAL A 102 -13.86 -12.69 11.75
N TYR A 103 -12.64 -12.21 11.88
CA TYR A 103 -12.24 -11.37 13.01
C TYR A 103 -13.13 -10.12 13.14
N PRO A 104 -13.65 -9.84 14.35
CA PRO A 104 -14.57 -8.71 14.58
C PRO A 104 -14.03 -7.37 14.10
N SER A 105 -12.77 -7.04 14.36
CA SER A 105 -12.16 -5.78 13.93
C SER A 105 -12.10 -5.63 12.40
N THR A 106 -11.91 -6.72 11.66
CA THR A 106 -11.97 -6.72 10.18
C THR A 106 -13.38 -6.41 9.67
N LEU A 107 -14.41 -6.99 10.30
CA LEU A 107 -15.80 -6.75 9.94
C LEU A 107 -16.25 -5.32 10.24
N VAL A 108 -15.87 -4.83 11.41
CA VAL A 108 -16.15 -3.45 11.82
C VAL A 108 -15.46 -2.46 10.87
N ALA A 109 -14.18 -2.66 10.57
CA ALA A 109 -13.46 -1.83 9.61
C ALA A 109 -14.12 -1.86 8.22
N ALA A 110 -14.56 -3.02 7.74
CA ALA A 110 -15.26 -3.16 6.46
C ALA A 110 -16.60 -2.40 6.43
N LYS A 111 -17.38 -2.47 7.51
CA LYS A 111 -18.66 -1.73 7.64
C LYS A 111 -18.43 -0.23 7.71
N GLU A 112 -17.49 0.23 8.55
CA GLU A 112 -17.12 1.65 8.68
C GLU A 112 -16.57 2.23 7.35
N ALA A 113 -15.78 1.45 6.61
CA ALA A 113 -15.24 1.86 5.31
C ALA A 113 -16.29 1.83 4.18
N GLY A 114 -17.43 1.16 4.39
CA GLY A 114 -18.53 1.09 3.42
C GLY A 114 -18.36 0.00 2.35
N VAL A 115 -17.85 -1.18 2.72
CA VAL A 115 -17.86 -2.37 1.87
C VAL A 115 -19.31 -2.82 1.60
N ASP A 116 -19.63 -3.13 0.33
CA ASP A 116 -20.99 -3.46 -0.07
C ASP A 116 -21.35 -4.94 0.17
N ALA A 117 -20.37 -5.84 0.01
CA ALA A 117 -20.55 -7.27 0.29
C ALA A 117 -19.27 -7.92 0.79
N ILE A 118 -19.39 -8.89 1.72
CA ILE A 118 -18.27 -9.61 2.30
C ILE A 118 -18.49 -11.12 2.12
N TYR A 119 -17.50 -11.81 1.54
CA TYR A 119 -17.50 -13.26 1.33
C TYR A 119 -16.40 -13.95 2.13
N LYS A 120 -16.78 -15.01 2.84
CA LYS A 120 -15.88 -15.82 3.68
C LYS A 120 -15.10 -16.83 2.82
N VAL A 121 -14.23 -16.34 1.96
CA VAL A 121 -13.37 -17.14 1.09
C VAL A 121 -12.00 -16.52 1.00
N GLY A 122 -10.94 -17.32 1.05
CA GLY A 122 -9.55 -16.89 0.98
C GLY A 122 -8.75 -17.69 -0.02
N GLY A 123 -7.45 -17.38 -0.15
CA GLY A 123 -6.53 -18.08 -1.03
C GLY A 123 -6.74 -17.81 -2.53
N ALA A 124 -6.09 -18.61 -3.37
CA ALA A 124 -6.15 -18.47 -4.83
C ALA A 124 -7.57 -18.59 -5.39
N GLN A 125 -8.43 -19.42 -4.79
CA GLN A 125 -9.83 -19.59 -5.20
C GLN A 125 -10.66 -18.32 -5.00
N ALA A 126 -10.35 -17.48 -4.00
CA ALA A 126 -11.01 -16.19 -3.82
C ALA A 126 -10.65 -15.23 -4.97
N ILE A 127 -9.39 -15.21 -5.38
CA ILE A 127 -8.91 -14.41 -6.51
C ILE A 127 -9.58 -14.86 -7.81
N ALA A 128 -9.65 -16.18 -8.06
CA ALA A 128 -10.34 -16.72 -9.22
C ALA A 128 -11.83 -16.38 -9.23
N ALA A 129 -12.51 -16.49 -8.07
CA ALA A 129 -13.92 -16.13 -7.95
C ALA A 129 -14.17 -14.63 -8.24
N LEU A 130 -13.32 -13.75 -7.75
CA LEU A 130 -13.39 -12.32 -8.08
C LEU A 130 -13.12 -12.04 -9.55
N ALA A 131 -12.12 -12.72 -10.15
CA ALA A 131 -11.71 -12.47 -11.52
C ALA A 131 -12.71 -12.96 -12.57
N PHE A 132 -13.35 -14.10 -12.35
CA PHE A 132 -14.23 -14.73 -13.33
C PHE A 132 -15.72 -14.67 -12.97
N GLY A 133 -16.03 -14.42 -11.70
CA GLY A 133 -17.38 -14.49 -11.17
C GLY A 133 -17.81 -15.92 -10.85
N THR A 134 -18.80 -16.03 -9.99
CA THR A 134 -19.53 -17.29 -9.65
C THR A 134 -21.00 -16.97 -9.53
N GLU A 135 -21.85 -17.94 -9.21
CA GLU A 135 -23.28 -17.69 -8.93
C GLU A 135 -23.49 -16.69 -7.77
N SER A 136 -22.59 -16.68 -6.77
CA SER A 136 -22.72 -15.86 -5.56
C SER A 136 -21.76 -14.67 -5.50
N ILE A 137 -20.58 -14.76 -6.16
CA ILE A 137 -19.57 -13.71 -6.15
C ILE A 137 -19.52 -13.07 -7.54
N PRO A 138 -19.88 -11.79 -7.68
CA PRO A 138 -19.82 -11.14 -8.98
C PRO A 138 -18.40 -10.94 -9.46
N LYS A 139 -18.20 -10.97 -10.78
CA LYS A 139 -16.93 -10.58 -11.41
C LYS A 139 -16.63 -9.11 -11.11
N VAL A 140 -15.34 -8.82 -10.86
CA VAL A 140 -14.86 -7.47 -10.59
C VAL A 140 -13.98 -6.93 -11.73
N ASP A 141 -13.77 -5.61 -11.76
CA ASP A 141 -12.91 -4.94 -12.73
C ASP A 141 -11.44 -4.90 -12.27
N LYS A 142 -11.23 -4.83 -10.95
CA LYS A 142 -9.89 -4.80 -10.32
C LYS A 142 -9.91 -5.56 -9.00
N ILE A 143 -8.79 -6.27 -8.71
CA ILE A 143 -8.56 -6.93 -7.42
C ILE A 143 -7.40 -6.23 -6.73
N VAL A 144 -7.61 -5.79 -5.49
CA VAL A 144 -6.60 -5.13 -4.65
C VAL A 144 -6.47 -5.85 -3.31
N GLY A 145 -5.36 -5.61 -2.63
CA GLY A 145 -5.10 -6.12 -1.29
C GLY A 145 -3.97 -7.16 -1.25
N PRO A 146 -3.23 -7.18 -0.11
CA PRO A 146 -2.12 -8.10 0.11
C PRO A 146 -2.59 -9.53 0.35
N GLY A 147 -1.71 -10.48 0.14
CA GLY A 147 -1.96 -11.89 0.43
C GLY A 147 -0.68 -12.70 0.43
N ASN A 148 -0.78 -13.96 0.83
CA ASN A 148 0.36 -14.87 0.77
C ASN A 148 0.78 -15.16 -0.68
N ILE A 149 1.87 -15.91 -0.85
CA ILE A 149 2.43 -16.25 -2.17
C ILE A 149 1.40 -16.87 -3.14
N TYR A 150 0.46 -17.68 -2.65
CA TYR A 150 -0.59 -18.29 -3.50
C TYR A 150 -1.57 -17.23 -4.02
N VAL A 151 -1.88 -16.23 -3.21
CA VAL A 151 -2.73 -15.10 -3.60
C VAL A 151 -1.99 -14.20 -4.60
N ALA A 152 -0.72 -13.90 -4.36
CA ALA A 152 0.11 -13.12 -5.28
C ALA A 152 0.24 -13.79 -6.65
N LEU A 153 0.52 -15.11 -6.68
CA LEU A 153 0.59 -15.89 -7.91
C LEU A 153 -0.76 -15.97 -8.63
N ALA A 154 -1.87 -16.11 -7.88
CA ALA A 154 -3.20 -16.10 -8.46
C ALA A 154 -3.54 -14.73 -9.07
N LYS A 155 -3.24 -13.62 -8.40
CA LYS A 155 -3.39 -12.27 -8.97
C LYS A 155 -2.59 -12.12 -10.26
N LYS A 156 -1.33 -12.57 -10.28
CA LYS A 156 -0.50 -12.57 -11.48
C LYS A 156 -1.13 -13.38 -12.63
N ALA A 157 -1.70 -14.55 -12.31
CA ALA A 157 -2.30 -15.44 -13.31
C ALA A 157 -3.59 -14.87 -13.95
N VAL A 158 -4.35 -14.07 -13.22
CA VAL A 158 -5.60 -13.47 -13.71
C VAL A 158 -5.42 -12.06 -14.29
N PHE A 159 -4.22 -11.48 -14.19
CA PHE A 159 -3.92 -10.17 -14.77
C PHE A 159 -4.16 -10.18 -16.29
N GLY A 160 -4.90 -9.19 -16.78
CA GLY A 160 -5.38 -9.14 -18.17
C GLY A 160 -6.85 -9.57 -18.33
N TYR A 161 -7.35 -10.52 -17.51
CA TYR A 161 -8.80 -10.77 -17.37
C TYR A 161 -9.46 -9.82 -16.39
N VAL A 162 -8.71 -9.38 -15.40
CA VAL A 162 -9.05 -8.38 -14.39
C VAL A 162 -7.79 -7.56 -14.10
N SER A 163 -7.92 -6.28 -13.71
CA SER A 163 -6.79 -5.49 -13.24
C SER A 163 -6.41 -5.91 -11.81
N ILE A 164 -5.15 -5.68 -11.43
CA ILE A 164 -4.66 -5.87 -10.04
C ILE A 164 -3.95 -4.60 -9.56
N ASP A 165 -3.71 -4.48 -8.26
CA ASP A 165 -2.86 -3.45 -7.65
C ASP A 165 -1.39 -3.69 -8.02
N SER A 166 -0.77 -4.67 -7.39
CA SER A 166 0.63 -5.06 -7.61
C SER A 166 0.83 -6.55 -7.32
N ILE A 167 2.02 -7.05 -7.65
CA ILE A 167 2.50 -8.36 -7.20
C ILE A 167 3.41 -8.08 -6.01
N ALA A 168 2.81 -8.13 -4.80
CA ALA A 168 3.54 -7.85 -3.58
C ALA A 168 4.58 -8.94 -3.26
N GLY A 169 5.76 -8.51 -2.90
CA GLY A 169 6.80 -9.32 -2.26
C GLY A 169 6.75 -9.22 -0.74
N PRO A 170 7.79 -9.73 -0.06
CA PRO A 170 7.99 -9.49 1.36
C PRO A 170 8.16 -7.99 1.66
N SER A 171 7.82 -7.59 2.88
CA SER A 171 7.95 -6.20 3.32
C SER A 171 9.41 -5.77 3.44
N GLU A 172 9.65 -4.48 3.19
CA GLU A 172 11.00 -3.90 3.15
C GLU A 172 11.03 -2.57 3.89
N ILE A 173 12.05 -2.38 4.71
CA ILE A 173 12.39 -1.07 5.26
C ILE A 173 13.84 -0.72 4.96
N MET A 174 14.07 0.54 4.63
CA MET A 174 15.38 1.13 4.51
C MET A 174 15.44 2.42 5.31
N VAL A 175 16.48 2.57 6.11
CA VAL A 175 16.77 3.81 6.82
C VAL A 175 18.03 4.43 6.24
N LEU A 176 17.92 5.66 5.73
CA LEU A 176 19.07 6.49 5.37
C LEU A 176 19.36 7.44 6.52
N ALA A 177 20.49 7.27 7.18
CA ALA A 177 20.84 8.03 8.38
C ALA A 177 22.27 8.58 8.32
N ASP A 178 22.49 9.75 8.95
CA ASP A 178 23.83 10.28 9.22
C ASP A 178 24.16 10.19 10.72
N GLU A 179 25.31 10.74 11.12
CA GLU A 179 25.81 10.71 12.51
C GLU A 179 24.88 11.40 13.53
N THR A 180 23.88 12.13 13.09
CA THR A 180 22.93 12.84 13.99
C THR A 180 21.77 11.97 14.43
N ALA A 181 21.58 10.81 13.79
CA ALA A 181 20.47 9.91 14.07
C ALA A 181 20.61 9.22 15.45
N ASN A 182 19.46 8.96 16.08
CA ASN A 182 19.41 8.17 17.31
C ASN A 182 19.49 6.67 16.98
N PRO A 183 20.57 5.96 17.38
CA PRO A 183 20.77 4.55 16.99
C PRO A 183 19.66 3.63 17.52
N ARG A 184 19.05 3.97 18.66
CA ARG A 184 17.96 3.18 19.24
C ARG A 184 16.66 3.31 18.44
N PHE A 185 16.36 4.51 17.90
CA PHE A 185 15.20 4.71 17.04
C PHE A 185 15.37 3.99 15.72
N VAL A 186 16.52 4.17 15.06
CA VAL A 186 16.86 3.45 13.83
C VAL A 186 16.75 1.94 14.01
N ALA A 187 17.27 1.38 15.11
CA ALA A 187 17.14 -0.05 15.40
C ALA A 187 15.68 -0.49 15.56
N ALA A 188 14.85 0.31 16.24
CA ALA A 188 13.43 0.00 16.44
C ALA A 188 12.68 -0.01 15.10
N ASP A 189 12.94 0.97 14.22
CA ASP A 189 12.31 1.08 12.91
C ASP A 189 12.73 -0.09 11.97
N LEU A 190 14.00 -0.47 11.95
CA LEU A 190 14.45 -1.65 11.21
C LEU A 190 13.74 -2.93 11.68
N LEU A 191 13.52 -3.07 12.98
CA LEU A 191 12.88 -4.25 13.56
C LEU A 191 11.36 -4.25 13.39
N SER A 192 10.71 -3.10 13.14
CA SER A 192 9.28 -3.04 12.86
C SER A 192 8.90 -3.87 11.64
N GLN A 193 9.75 -3.90 10.60
CA GLN A 193 9.54 -4.74 9.42
C GLN A 193 10.10 -6.15 9.58
N ALA A 194 11.27 -6.32 10.21
CA ALA A 194 11.88 -7.63 10.40
C ALA A 194 10.98 -8.60 11.19
N GLU A 195 10.09 -8.10 12.04
CA GLU A 195 9.14 -8.94 12.79
C GLU A 195 7.95 -9.43 11.96
N HIS A 196 7.70 -8.86 10.77
CA HIS A 196 6.54 -9.22 9.96
C HIS A 196 6.65 -10.61 9.33
N ASP A 197 7.80 -10.92 8.72
CA ASP A 197 8.04 -12.19 8.01
C ASP A 197 9.52 -12.55 8.00
N GLU A 198 9.83 -13.84 7.91
CA GLU A 198 11.21 -14.36 7.81
C GLU A 198 11.94 -13.89 6.54
N MET A 199 11.21 -13.42 5.54
CA MET A 199 11.73 -12.90 4.27
C MET A 199 11.72 -11.35 4.20
N ALA A 200 11.27 -10.66 5.25
CA ALA A 200 11.30 -9.20 5.28
C ALA A 200 12.75 -8.70 5.25
N SER A 201 12.98 -7.56 4.60
CA SER A 201 14.31 -6.94 4.58
C SER A 201 14.38 -5.67 5.42
N ALA A 202 15.50 -5.49 6.11
CA ALA A 202 15.77 -4.33 6.95
C ALA A 202 17.19 -3.82 6.65
N ILE A 203 17.29 -2.63 6.05
CA ILE A 203 18.55 -2.09 5.54
C ILE A 203 18.83 -0.72 6.15
N LEU A 204 19.98 -0.58 6.80
CA LEU A 204 20.53 0.71 7.16
C LEU A 204 21.53 1.14 6.09
N VAL A 205 21.40 2.34 5.57
CA VAL A 205 22.41 3.02 4.75
C VAL A 205 22.89 4.24 5.51
N THR A 206 24.17 4.36 5.78
CA THR A 206 24.73 5.45 6.57
C THR A 206 26.12 5.87 6.07
N THR A 207 26.52 7.11 6.38
CA THR A 207 27.89 7.59 6.19
C THR A 207 28.74 7.52 7.46
N SER A 208 28.18 7.01 8.57
CA SER A 208 28.82 6.96 9.89
C SER A 208 29.05 5.52 10.35
N GLU A 209 30.31 5.07 10.37
CA GLU A 209 30.68 3.78 10.95
C GLU A 209 30.28 3.67 12.43
N THR A 210 30.44 4.75 13.19
CA THR A 210 30.02 4.81 14.60
C THR A 210 28.52 4.57 14.77
N LEU A 211 27.69 5.16 13.92
CA LEU A 211 26.24 4.92 13.95
C LEU A 211 25.94 3.47 13.58
N ALA A 212 26.60 2.94 12.56
CA ALA A 212 26.43 1.56 12.12
C ALA A 212 26.68 0.55 13.26
N GLU A 213 27.80 0.71 13.99
CA GLU A 213 28.13 -0.10 15.15
C GLU A 213 27.11 0.04 16.28
N GLN A 214 26.69 1.27 16.60
CA GLN A 214 25.71 1.54 17.65
C GLN A 214 24.34 0.94 17.32
N VAL A 215 23.88 1.07 16.08
CA VAL A 215 22.62 0.46 15.63
C VAL A 215 22.67 -1.05 15.73
N SER A 216 23.77 -1.69 15.30
CA SER A 216 23.95 -3.14 15.43
C SER A 216 23.79 -3.60 16.89
N VAL A 217 24.40 -2.89 17.84
CA VAL A 217 24.29 -3.18 19.28
C VAL A 217 22.84 -3.01 19.77
N GLU A 218 22.13 -1.95 19.35
CA GLU A 218 20.74 -1.72 19.75
C GLU A 218 19.79 -2.76 19.16
N VAL A 219 20.00 -3.20 17.90
CA VAL A 219 19.26 -4.29 17.27
C VAL A 219 19.37 -5.56 18.12
N ASP A 220 20.57 -5.96 18.53
CA ASP A 220 20.74 -7.15 19.37
C ASP A 220 20.02 -7.04 20.71
N LYS A 221 20.08 -5.87 21.35
CA LYS A 221 19.34 -5.62 22.62
C LYS A 221 17.84 -5.77 22.45
N PHE A 222 17.27 -5.20 21.38
CA PHE A 222 15.82 -5.31 21.11
C PHE A 222 15.40 -6.73 20.79
N VAL A 223 16.17 -7.46 19.98
CA VAL A 223 15.84 -8.86 19.62
C VAL A 223 15.74 -9.75 20.85
N GLU A 224 16.54 -9.51 21.91
CA GLU A 224 16.45 -10.30 23.14
C GLU A 224 15.13 -10.12 23.92
N VAL A 225 14.45 -8.99 23.76
CA VAL A 225 13.21 -8.67 24.50
C VAL A 225 11.94 -8.76 23.65
N LEU A 226 12.04 -8.79 22.32
CA LEU A 226 10.90 -8.84 21.42
C LEU A 226 10.28 -10.25 21.36
N SER A 227 8.96 -10.32 21.28
CA SER A 227 8.20 -11.58 21.33
C SER A 227 8.37 -12.46 20.08
N ARG A 228 8.69 -11.86 18.90
CA ARG A 228 8.85 -12.56 17.61
C ARG A 228 10.32 -12.82 17.24
N LYS A 229 11.16 -12.97 18.22
CA LYS A 229 12.62 -13.15 18.13
C LYS A 229 13.07 -14.09 17.02
N GLU A 230 12.47 -15.26 16.89
CA GLU A 230 12.86 -16.26 15.89
C GLU A 230 12.62 -15.78 14.45
N ILE A 231 11.52 -15.07 14.21
CA ILE A 231 11.20 -14.49 12.89
C ILE A 231 12.19 -13.37 12.58
N ILE A 232 12.39 -12.48 13.55
CA ILE A 232 13.33 -11.36 13.42
C ILE A 232 14.74 -11.85 13.10
N ARG A 233 15.25 -12.85 13.83
CA ARG A 233 16.60 -13.40 13.58
C ARG A 233 16.73 -13.93 12.17
N LYS A 234 15.77 -14.73 11.69
CA LYS A 234 15.80 -15.26 10.32
C LYS A 234 15.74 -14.16 9.26
N SER A 235 14.92 -13.13 9.47
CA SER A 235 14.85 -11.97 8.60
C SER A 235 16.20 -11.25 8.53
N LEU A 236 16.77 -10.91 9.68
CA LEU A 236 18.06 -10.19 9.75
C LEU A 236 19.23 -11.02 9.23
N ASP A 237 19.29 -12.33 9.53
CA ASP A 237 20.36 -13.21 9.10
C ASP A 237 20.42 -13.36 7.56
N ASN A 238 19.25 -13.29 6.88
CA ASN A 238 19.17 -13.48 5.44
C ASN A 238 19.02 -12.17 4.66
N TYR A 239 18.37 -11.16 5.22
CA TYR A 239 17.94 -9.94 4.53
C TYR A 239 18.20 -8.66 5.32
N GLY A 240 18.92 -8.73 6.44
CA GLY A 240 19.37 -7.56 7.20
C GLY A 240 20.72 -7.07 6.71
N TYR A 241 20.86 -5.76 6.45
CA TYR A 241 22.12 -5.19 5.99
C TYR A 241 22.41 -3.85 6.65
N ILE A 242 23.68 -3.60 6.96
CA ILE A 242 24.18 -2.27 7.31
C ILE A 242 25.23 -1.90 6.25
N LEU A 243 24.94 -0.87 5.48
CA LEU A 243 25.75 -0.38 4.39
C LEU A 243 26.36 0.95 4.80
N VAL A 244 27.70 1.03 4.84
CA VAL A 244 28.42 2.27 5.13
C VAL A 244 28.94 2.82 3.80
N ALA A 245 28.51 4.03 3.45
CA ALA A 245 28.89 4.71 2.22
C ALA A 245 29.98 5.78 2.50
N ASP A 246 30.85 6.01 1.55
CA ASP A 246 31.94 7.01 1.68
C ASP A 246 31.39 8.44 1.70
N THR A 247 30.31 8.70 0.96
CA THR A 247 29.65 10.02 0.90
C THR A 247 28.13 9.91 0.99
N MET A 248 27.48 11.00 1.37
CA MET A 248 26.02 11.07 1.35
C MET A 248 25.45 10.90 -0.07
N GLN A 249 26.17 11.27 -1.11
CA GLN A 249 25.73 11.05 -2.48
C GLN A 249 25.73 9.54 -2.82
N ASP A 250 26.76 8.81 -2.45
CA ASP A 250 26.83 7.36 -2.66
C ASP A 250 25.72 6.64 -1.87
N ALA A 251 25.42 7.12 -0.66
CA ALA A 251 24.30 6.62 0.14
C ALA A 251 22.95 6.86 -0.55
N ILE A 252 22.72 8.05 -1.10
CA ILE A 252 21.51 8.39 -1.85
C ILE A 252 21.40 7.57 -3.14
N ASP A 253 22.50 7.37 -3.85
CA ASP A 253 22.51 6.57 -5.09
C ASP A 253 22.19 5.10 -4.78
N THR A 254 22.70 4.57 -3.67
CA THR A 254 22.38 3.23 -3.15
C THR A 254 20.88 3.10 -2.81
N VAL A 255 20.31 4.08 -2.10
CA VAL A 255 18.89 4.13 -1.78
C VAL A 255 18.04 4.12 -3.06
N ASN A 256 18.38 4.94 -4.03
CA ASN A 256 17.66 5.02 -5.31
C ASN A 256 17.78 3.72 -6.13
N GLU A 257 18.94 3.03 -6.04
CA GLU A 257 19.12 1.75 -6.74
C GLU A 257 18.34 0.62 -6.11
N ILE A 258 18.27 0.54 -4.78
CA ILE A 258 17.50 -0.49 -4.07
C ILE A 258 16.00 -0.23 -4.23
N ALA A 259 15.55 1.03 -4.12
CA ALA A 259 14.16 1.43 -4.29
C ALA A 259 13.20 0.68 -3.36
N SER A 260 13.46 0.77 -2.04
CA SER A 260 12.73 0.06 -0.99
C SER A 260 11.25 0.49 -0.88
N GLU A 261 10.44 -0.40 -0.33
CA GLU A 261 9.03 -0.15 0.00
C GLU A 261 8.88 1.04 0.97
N HIS A 262 9.51 0.96 2.14
CA HIS A 262 9.55 2.04 3.14
C HIS A 262 10.95 2.64 3.17
N LEU A 263 11.04 3.95 3.08
CA LEU A 263 12.30 4.70 3.21
C LEU A 263 12.17 5.74 4.32
N GLU A 264 12.98 5.61 5.36
CA GLU A 264 13.11 6.62 6.39
C GLU A 264 14.36 7.48 6.17
N LEU A 265 14.21 8.79 6.26
CA LEU A 265 15.27 9.78 6.12
C LEU A 265 15.58 10.40 7.49
N VAL A 266 16.59 9.87 8.17
CA VAL A 266 17.00 10.30 9.51
C VAL A 266 18.36 10.99 9.42
N THR A 267 18.39 12.08 8.67
CA THR A 267 19.58 12.90 8.42
C THR A 267 19.40 14.29 9.00
N LYS A 268 20.51 15.03 9.18
CA LYS A 268 20.50 16.40 9.69
C LYS A 268 19.55 17.32 8.91
N ASN A 269 19.47 17.15 7.58
CA ASN A 269 18.62 17.94 6.69
C ASN A 269 17.71 17.02 5.85
N PRO A 270 16.72 16.34 6.45
CA PRO A 270 15.99 15.27 5.76
C PRO A 270 15.13 15.78 4.59
N PHE A 271 14.61 17.02 4.66
CA PHE A 271 13.87 17.62 3.52
C PHE A 271 14.77 17.92 2.32
N GLU A 272 16.04 18.32 2.55
CA GLU A 272 17.01 18.47 1.45
C GLU A 272 17.35 17.10 0.85
N THR A 273 17.62 16.11 1.70
CA THR A 273 17.89 14.74 1.26
C THR A 273 16.73 14.18 0.44
N MET A 274 15.47 14.40 0.86
CA MET A 274 14.27 13.97 0.14
C MET A 274 14.26 14.45 -1.32
N THR A 275 14.74 15.65 -1.62
CA THR A 275 14.73 16.19 -3.00
C THR A 275 15.61 15.38 -3.97
N LYS A 276 16.52 14.56 -3.45
CA LYS A 276 17.45 13.72 -4.22
C LYS A 276 16.98 12.27 -4.31
N ILE A 277 15.93 11.90 -3.55
CA ILE A 277 15.32 10.57 -3.61
C ILE A 277 14.38 10.50 -4.81
N ARG A 278 14.54 9.48 -5.63
CA ARG A 278 13.73 9.23 -6.82
C ARG A 278 12.84 8.01 -6.68
N ASN A 279 13.29 7.01 -5.95
CA ASN A 279 12.70 5.69 -5.93
C ASN A 279 12.49 5.23 -4.48
N ALA A 280 11.25 5.31 -4.01
CA ALA A 280 10.80 4.73 -2.75
C ALA A 280 9.28 4.54 -2.81
N GLY A 281 8.76 3.54 -2.13
CA GLY A 281 7.31 3.34 -2.01
C GLY A 281 6.69 4.44 -1.15
N ALA A 282 7.20 4.63 0.07
CA ALA A 282 6.85 5.74 0.96
C ALA A 282 8.12 6.36 1.54
N ILE A 283 8.09 7.67 1.80
CA ILE A 283 9.21 8.42 2.39
C ILE A 283 8.78 9.00 3.72
N PHE A 284 9.46 8.60 4.79
CA PHE A 284 9.27 9.06 6.16
C PHE A 284 10.38 10.05 6.50
N ILE A 285 10.03 11.24 6.99
CA ILE A 285 10.97 12.36 7.09
C ILE A 285 11.21 12.72 8.56
N GLY A 286 12.45 12.49 9.02
CA GLY A 286 12.90 12.81 10.36
C GLY A 286 12.59 11.74 11.40
N GLU A 287 13.23 11.87 12.56
CA GLU A 287 13.27 10.85 13.63
C GLU A 287 11.93 10.53 14.32
N TYR A 288 10.90 11.36 14.11
CA TYR A 288 9.56 11.16 14.69
C TYR A 288 8.53 10.63 13.71
N SER A 289 8.96 10.28 12.51
CA SER A 289 8.08 9.79 11.43
C SER A 289 8.33 8.30 11.21
N SER A 290 8.01 7.49 12.20
CA SER A 290 8.20 6.03 12.13
C SER A 290 7.24 5.36 11.14
N GLU A 291 7.64 4.22 10.59
CA GLU A 291 6.86 3.42 9.66
C GLU A 291 5.46 3.07 10.22
N PRO A 292 5.30 2.56 11.46
CA PRO A 292 3.97 2.19 11.97
C PRO A 292 2.99 3.36 12.05
N LEU A 293 3.48 4.59 12.24
CA LEU A 293 2.63 5.78 12.21
C LEU A 293 2.03 5.99 10.82
N GLY A 294 2.85 5.86 9.77
CA GLY A 294 2.41 6.01 8.38
C GLY A 294 1.44 4.91 7.99
N ASP A 295 1.78 3.67 8.26
CA ASP A 295 1.05 2.50 7.81
C ASP A 295 -0.33 2.35 8.45
N TYR A 296 -0.53 2.85 9.67
CA TYR A 296 -1.78 2.58 10.39
C TYR A 296 -2.65 3.81 10.65
N PHE A 297 -2.09 5.04 10.64
CA PHE A 297 -2.84 6.18 11.14
C PHE A 297 -2.71 7.48 10.33
N ALA A 298 -1.55 7.77 9.74
CA ALA A 298 -1.27 9.09 9.16
C ALA A 298 -2.12 9.47 7.94
N GLY A 299 -2.52 8.47 7.15
CA GLY A 299 -3.39 8.67 5.98
C GLY A 299 -2.84 8.23 4.64
N PRO A 300 -1.54 8.36 4.32
CA PRO A 300 -0.95 7.75 3.13
C PRO A 300 -1.20 6.25 3.08
N ASN A 301 -1.20 5.69 1.87
CA ASN A 301 -1.51 4.27 1.68
C ASN A 301 -0.31 3.37 1.99
N HIS A 302 -0.54 2.28 2.70
CA HIS A 302 0.48 1.28 3.03
C HIS A 302 0.54 0.11 2.01
N VAL A 303 -0.28 0.11 0.97
CA VAL A 303 -0.13 -0.84 -0.14
C VAL A 303 0.90 -0.25 -1.08
N LEU A 304 2.14 -0.63 -0.87
CA LEU A 304 3.33 -0.04 -1.46
C LEU A 304 3.99 -0.99 -2.47
N PRO A 305 4.75 -0.45 -3.43
CA PRO A 305 5.57 -1.26 -4.31
C PRO A 305 6.76 -1.87 -3.55
N THR A 306 6.99 -3.18 -3.74
CA THR A 306 8.07 -3.96 -3.12
C THR A 306 9.06 -4.47 -4.17
N ASN A 307 10.18 -5.08 -3.76
CA ASN A 307 11.18 -5.72 -4.65
C ASN A 307 11.75 -4.75 -5.69
N GLY A 308 12.05 -3.51 -5.29
CA GLY A 308 12.62 -2.50 -6.18
C GLY A 308 11.64 -1.95 -7.23
N THR A 309 10.37 -2.34 -7.17
CA THR A 309 9.36 -1.88 -8.15
C THR A 309 8.94 -0.43 -7.94
N ALA A 310 9.35 0.21 -6.84
CA ALA A 310 9.20 1.66 -6.64
C ALA A 310 9.92 2.50 -7.70
N LYS A 311 10.75 1.88 -8.55
CA LYS A 311 11.33 2.50 -9.75
C LYS A 311 10.29 2.83 -10.83
N PHE A 312 9.10 2.17 -10.81
CA PHE A 312 8.07 2.32 -11.84
C PHE A 312 6.63 2.12 -11.35
N PHE A 313 6.42 1.67 -10.13
CA PHE A 313 5.11 1.63 -9.47
C PHE A 313 5.00 2.68 -8.36
N SER A 314 3.76 3.00 -8.01
CA SER A 314 3.40 3.94 -6.95
C SER A 314 2.58 3.22 -5.85
N PRO A 315 2.45 3.82 -4.67
CA PRO A 315 1.46 3.38 -3.67
C PRO A 315 0.06 3.32 -4.25
N LEU A 316 -0.78 2.42 -3.73
CA LEU A 316 -2.19 2.36 -4.09
C LEU A 316 -2.86 3.72 -3.85
N SER A 317 -3.54 4.24 -4.86
CA SER A 317 -4.10 5.58 -4.86
C SER A 317 -5.48 5.63 -5.51
N VAL A 318 -6.08 6.81 -5.57
CA VAL A 318 -7.34 7.02 -6.29
C VAL A 318 -7.21 6.70 -7.78
N ASP A 319 -6.02 6.91 -8.37
CA ASP A 319 -5.75 6.61 -9.78
C ASP A 319 -5.91 5.13 -10.13
N ASP A 320 -5.71 4.25 -9.16
CA ASP A 320 -5.90 2.80 -9.34
C ASP A 320 -7.35 2.40 -9.55
N PHE A 321 -8.28 3.23 -9.18
CA PHE A 321 -9.73 2.97 -9.19
C PHE A 321 -10.49 3.77 -10.25
N ILE A 322 -9.78 4.48 -11.12
CA ILE A 322 -10.33 5.22 -12.25
C ILE A 322 -9.75 4.73 -13.58
N LYS A 323 -10.45 5.04 -14.65
CA LYS A 323 -9.95 4.91 -16.02
C LYS A 323 -10.19 6.19 -16.79
N LYS A 324 -9.37 6.43 -17.79
CA LYS A 324 -9.38 7.64 -18.61
C LYS A 324 -9.67 7.27 -20.07
N SER A 325 -10.60 7.99 -20.69
CA SER A 325 -10.92 7.85 -22.12
C SER A 325 -10.69 9.17 -22.82
N SER A 326 -10.08 9.13 -23.99
CA SER A 326 -9.92 10.33 -24.83
C SER A 326 -11.27 10.77 -25.38
N ILE A 327 -11.51 12.08 -25.41
CA ILE A 327 -12.64 12.74 -26.07
C ILE A 327 -12.06 13.43 -27.29
N ILE A 328 -12.62 13.12 -28.48
CA ILE A 328 -12.18 13.68 -29.74
C ILE A 328 -13.42 14.06 -30.55
N SER A 329 -13.55 15.34 -30.89
CA SER A 329 -14.59 15.87 -31.78
C SER A 329 -13.97 16.84 -32.76
N TYR A 330 -14.29 16.69 -34.02
CA TYR A 330 -13.79 17.54 -35.09
C TYR A 330 -14.97 18.17 -35.84
N SER A 331 -14.81 19.44 -36.26
CA SER A 331 -15.68 20.03 -37.28
C SER A 331 -15.33 19.43 -38.64
N ARG A 332 -16.23 19.64 -39.63
CA ARG A 332 -15.97 19.22 -41.02
C ARG A 332 -14.73 19.93 -41.59
N GLU A 333 -14.64 21.20 -41.35
CA GLU A 333 -13.54 22.05 -41.82
C GLU A 333 -12.19 21.61 -41.23
N ALA A 334 -12.16 21.33 -39.93
CA ALA A 334 -10.96 20.85 -39.26
C ALA A 334 -10.54 19.46 -39.76
N LEU A 335 -11.52 18.57 -40.06
CA LEU A 335 -11.25 17.26 -40.64
C LEU A 335 -10.63 17.37 -42.04
N GLU A 336 -11.16 18.25 -42.91
CA GLU A 336 -10.64 18.46 -44.25
C GLU A 336 -9.17 18.93 -44.22
N LEU A 337 -8.78 19.76 -43.24
CA LEU A 337 -7.37 20.14 -43.04
C LEU A 337 -6.49 18.95 -42.58
N SER A 338 -7.02 18.01 -41.87
CA SER A 338 -6.27 16.85 -41.35
C SER A 338 -6.02 15.79 -42.42
N LEU A 339 -6.85 15.71 -43.46
CA LEU A 339 -6.78 14.73 -44.54
C LEU A 339 -5.61 14.97 -45.53
N ILE A 340 -4.89 16.10 -45.40
CA ILE A 340 -3.68 16.36 -46.18
C ILE A 340 -2.57 15.31 -45.97
N HIS A 341 -2.63 14.56 -44.88
CA HIS A 341 -1.59 13.62 -44.48
C HIS A 341 -2.01 12.14 -44.64
N ILE A 342 -3.20 11.84 -45.15
CA ILE A 342 -3.68 10.52 -45.51
C ILE A 342 -3.75 10.40 -47.08
#